data_a14fe2f3a74c328195d5299bd85b3938
#
_entry.id   a14fe2f3a74c328195d5299bd85b3938
#
_cell.length_a   1.000
_cell.length_b   1.000
_cell.length_c   1.000
_cell.angle_alpha   90.00
_cell.angle_beta   90.00
_cell.angle_gamma   90.00
#
_symmetry.space_group_name_H-M   'P 1'
#
loop_
_entity.id
_entity.type
_entity.pdbx_description
1 polymer ?
#
loop_
_entity_poly.entity_id
_entity_poly.type
_entity_poly.pdbx_seq_one_letter_code
_entity_poly.pdbx_strand_id
1 'polypeptide(L)'
;GKKYPVIMWQYSGPGSQQVTNSWSLGSMGQGCLYDGYLADRGFILVCVDGRGTGGRGADFMKCTYLKLGDLESKDQVETAQYLATLPYVDKDNIGIWGWSFGGFNTLMSMSEGREVFKAGVAVAPPTDWRYYDTVYTERYMRTPNENPGGYDINPINRAAKMHGNLLICHGLADDNVHPQNTFEYTEALVQADKDFRMNIYTNRNHSIYGGNTRNHLLRQIADFFVEYMK
;
A
#
# COMPACT_ATOMS: atom_id res chain seq x y z
N GLY A 1 -29.49 7.43 5.89
CA GLY A 1 -28.91 6.35 6.70
C GLY A 1 -27.51 6.76 7.15
N LYS A 2 -26.97 6.04 8.12
CA LYS A 2 -25.59 6.24 8.61
C LYS A 2 -24.61 5.81 7.51
N LYS A 3 -23.57 6.59 7.31
CA LYS A 3 -22.45 6.26 6.40
C LYS A 3 -21.21 5.93 7.21
N TYR A 4 -20.36 5.09 6.65
CA TYR A 4 -19.17 4.57 7.31
C TYR A 4 -17.93 4.82 6.47
N PRO A 5 -16.81 5.24 7.09
CA PRO A 5 -15.52 5.31 6.43
C PRO A 5 -15.03 3.89 6.04
N VAL A 6 -14.21 3.83 4.99
CA VAL A 6 -13.69 2.56 4.46
C VAL A 6 -12.17 2.53 4.59
N ILE A 7 -11.62 1.44 5.06
CA ILE A 7 -10.19 1.13 4.97
C ILE A 7 -10.02 -0.02 3.97
N MET A 8 -9.35 0.27 2.86
CA MET A 8 -8.90 -0.73 1.90
C MET A 8 -7.51 -1.22 2.32
N TRP A 9 -7.34 -2.52 2.44
CA TRP A 9 -6.01 -3.12 2.61
C TRP A 9 -5.71 -4.02 1.41
N GLN A 10 -4.45 -4.07 1.02
CA GLN A 10 -4.04 -4.83 -0.15
C GLN A 10 -2.55 -5.17 -0.10
N TYR A 11 -2.16 -6.22 -0.80
CA TYR A 11 -0.76 -6.50 -1.08
C TYR A 11 -0.45 -6.24 -2.54
N SER A 12 -1.25 -6.80 -3.45
CA SER A 12 -1.07 -6.70 -4.91
C SER A 12 0.20 -7.41 -5.41
N GLY A 13 0.52 -7.19 -6.66
CA GLY A 13 1.74 -7.72 -7.26
C GLY A 13 1.67 -9.17 -7.73
N PRO A 14 2.65 -9.57 -8.55
CA PRO A 14 2.66 -10.85 -9.23
C PRO A 14 2.64 -12.05 -8.28
N GLY A 15 1.65 -12.93 -8.47
CA GLY A 15 1.54 -14.18 -7.72
C GLY A 15 1.00 -14.06 -6.30
N SER A 16 0.73 -12.85 -5.80
CA SER A 16 0.07 -12.68 -4.49
C SER A 16 -1.42 -12.98 -4.59
N GLN A 17 -2.00 -13.41 -3.47
CA GLN A 17 -3.45 -13.57 -3.32
C GLN A 17 -3.80 -13.34 -1.85
N GLN A 18 -4.61 -12.33 -1.57
CA GLN A 18 -5.07 -12.00 -0.22
C GLN A 18 -6.52 -12.45 0.00
N VAL A 19 -7.35 -12.36 -1.02
CA VAL A 19 -8.75 -12.79 -0.95
C VAL A 19 -8.82 -14.31 -1.13
N THR A 20 -9.16 -14.99 -0.04
CA THR A 20 -9.26 -16.46 0.01
C THR A 20 -10.58 -16.88 0.64
N ASN A 21 -10.99 -18.13 0.42
CA ASN A 21 -12.16 -18.71 1.09
C ASN A 21 -11.81 -19.09 2.55
N SER A 22 -11.47 -18.10 3.36
CA SER A 22 -11.02 -18.27 4.75
C SER A 22 -11.44 -17.09 5.63
N TRP A 23 -11.71 -17.37 6.90
CA TRP A 23 -12.09 -16.37 7.91
C TRP A 23 -10.90 -15.92 8.78
N SER A 24 -9.76 -16.59 8.70
CA SER A 24 -8.73 -16.48 9.74
C SER A 24 -7.60 -15.49 9.44
N LEU A 25 -7.42 -15.06 8.18
CA LEU A 25 -6.23 -14.31 7.79
C LEU A 25 -6.30 -12.83 8.20
N GLY A 26 -7.45 -12.19 8.05
CA GLY A 26 -7.59 -10.74 8.29
C GLY A 26 -6.70 -9.88 7.41
N SER A 27 -6.70 -8.59 7.66
CA SER A 27 -5.91 -7.61 6.91
C SER A 27 -4.43 -7.94 6.94
N MET A 28 -3.84 -8.16 5.78
CA MET A 28 -2.42 -8.45 5.59
C MET A 28 -1.91 -9.62 6.47
N GLY A 29 -2.75 -10.60 6.77
CA GLY A 29 -2.38 -11.72 7.61
C GLY A 29 -2.23 -11.38 9.11
N GLN A 30 -2.73 -10.22 9.56
CA GLN A 30 -2.67 -9.81 10.96
C GLN A 30 -3.72 -10.51 11.84
N GLY A 31 -4.61 -11.28 11.22
CA GLY A 31 -5.69 -12.00 11.88
C GLY A 31 -6.99 -11.20 11.98
N CYS A 32 -8.10 -11.92 12.10
CA CYS A 32 -9.44 -11.33 12.11
C CYS A 32 -9.70 -10.43 13.33
N LEU A 33 -8.90 -10.55 14.40
CA LEU A 33 -9.03 -9.68 15.58
C LEU A 33 -8.65 -8.24 15.28
N TYR A 34 -7.66 -8.00 14.41
CA TYR A 34 -7.29 -6.65 14.01
C TYR A 34 -8.38 -6.00 13.15
N ASP A 35 -8.95 -6.75 12.21
CA ASP A 35 -10.10 -6.28 11.43
C ASP A 35 -11.32 -6.01 12.33
N GLY A 36 -11.59 -6.91 13.28
CA GLY A 36 -12.65 -6.71 14.29
C GLY A 36 -12.45 -5.43 15.12
N TYR A 37 -11.22 -5.15 15.52
CA TYR A 37 -10.89 -3.91 16.22
C TYR A 37 -11.19 -2.65 15.39
N LEU A 38 -10.86 -2.66 14.10
CA LEU A 38 -11.18 -1.53 13.21
C LEU A 38 -12.67 -1.44 12.90
N ALA A 39 -13.36 -2.58 12.73
CA ALA A 39 -14.80 -2.63 12.51
C ALA A 39 -15.57 -2.11 13.72
N ASP A 40 -15.15 -2.47 14.94
CA ASP A 40 -15.73 -1.94 16.19
C ASP A 40 -15.58 -0.42 16.30
N ARG A 41 -14.54 0.13 15.71
CA ARG A 41 -14.35 1.57 15.53
C ARG A 41 -15.18 2.15 14.39
N GLY A 42 -16.04 1.38 13.76
CA GLY A 42 -16.99 1.82 12.74
C GLY A 42 -16.40 1.99 11.35
N PHE A 43 -15.31 1.29 11.02
CA PHE A 43 -14.79 1.21 9.66
C PHE A 43 -15.36 0.01 8.91
N ILE A 44 -15.57 0.15 7.61
CA ILE A 44 -15.75 -0.97 6.69
C ILE A 44 -14.35 -1.38 6.20
N LEU A 45 -14.02 -2.67 6.29
CA LEU A 45 -12.75 -3.22 5.82
C LEU A 45 -12.96 -3.87 4.45
N VAL A 46 -12.13 -3.52 3.48
CA VAL A 46 -12.21 -4.04 2.11
C VAL A 46 -10.84 -4.52 1.66
N CYS A 47 -10.81 -5.67 0.99
CA CYS A 47 -9.63 -6.16 0.28
C CYS A 47 -9.98 -6.53 -1.15
N VAL A 48 -9.14 -6.11 -2.09
CA VAL A 48 -9.28 -6.46 -3.51
C VAL A 48 -7.93 -6.90 -4.06
N ASP A 49 -7.91 -8.11 -4.61
CA ASP A 49 -6.82 -8.60 -5.45
C ASP A 49 -7.05 -8.14 -6.89
N GLY A 50 -6.38 -7.06 -7.29
CA GLY A 50 -6.45 -6.50 -8.62
C GLY A 50 -5.62 -7.24 -9.66
N ARG A 51 -5.56 -6.72 -10.86
CA ARG A 51 -4.74 -7.24 -11.96
C ARG A 51 -3.28 -7.39 -11.52
N GLY A 52 -2.62 -8.44 -12.00
CA GLY A 52 -1.27 -8.82 -11.59
C GLY A 52 -1.24 -9.88 -10.50
N THR A 53 -2.30 -10.04 -9.69
CA THR A 53 -2.36 -11.07 -8.64
C THR A 53 -2.63 -12.47 -9.18
N GLY A 54 -2.43 -13.48 -8.35
CA GLY A 54 -2.66 -14.89 -8.69
C GLY A 54 -4.14 -15.31 -8.66
N GLY A 55 -4.37 -16.58 -8.95
CA GLY A 55 -5.68 -17.23 -8.79
C GLY A 55 -6.69 -17.04 -9.92
N ARG A 56 -6.41 -16.19 -10.92
CA ARG A 56 -7.32 -15.86 -12.05
C ARG A 56 -6.73 -16.11 -13.43
N GLY A 57 -5.75 -16.99 -13.52
CA GLY A 57 -5.12 -17.36 -14.78
C GLY A 57 -3.90 -16.52 -15.16
N ALA A 58 -3.17 -17.00 -16.19
CA ALA A 58 -1.88 -16.43 -16.57
C ALA A 58 -1.99 -15.01 -17.14
N ASP A 59 -3.00 -14.73 -17.93
CA ASP A 59 -3.16 -13.41 -18.56
C ASP A 59 -3.45 -12.33 -17.53
N PHE A 60 -4.29 -12.64 -16.54
CA PHE A 60 -4.59 -11.74 -15.43
C PHE A 60 -3.34 -11.46 -14.57
N MET A 61 -2.54 -12.49 -14.29
CA MET A 61 -1.33 -12.37 -13.49
C MET A 61 -0.20 -11.63 -14.23
N LYS A 62 -0.05 -11.87 -15.54
CA LYS A 62 1.08 -11.36 -16.34
C LYS A 62 0.85 -10.00 -16.98
N CYS A 63 -0.36 -9.45 -16.90
CA CYS A 63 -0.68 -8.17 -17.58
C CYS A 63 0.11 -6.97 -17.02
N THR A 64 0.70 -7.09 -15.83
CA THR A 64 1.54 -6.06 -15.21
C THR A 64 3.03 -6.18 -15.53
N TYR A 65 3.41 -7.19 -16.33
CA TYR A 65 4.78 -7.40 -16.76
C TYR A 65 5.38 -6.15 -17.40
N LEU A 66 6.59 -5.78 -17.01
CA LEU A 66 7.34 -4.57 -17.37
C LEU A 66 6.78 -3.24 -16.83
N LYS A 67 5.65 -3.23 -16.11
CA LYS A 67 4.98 -2.01 -15.65
C LYS A 67 4.36 -2.19 -14.26
N LEU A 68 5.13 -2.77 -13.31
CA LEU A 68 4.63 -2.96 -11.95
C LEU A 68 4.14 -1.64 -11.34
N GLY A 69 2.97 -1.68 -10.74
CA GLY A 69 2.33 -0.55 -10.07
C GLY A 69 1.39 0.27 -10.95
N ASP A 70 1.43 0.14 -12.28
CA ASP A 70 0.53 0.92 -13.15
C ASP A 70 -0.92 0.40 -13.08
N LEU A 71 -1.15 -0.87 -13.40
CA LEU A 71 -2.49 -1.45 -13.35
C LEU A 71 -2.96 -1.72 -11.92
N GLU A 72 -2.04 -2.13 -11.06
CA GLU A 72 -2.33 -2.40 -9.66
C GLU A 72 -2.89 -1.18 -8.94
N SER A 73 -2.31 0.01 -9.16
CA SER A 73 -2.80 1.25 -8.56
C SER A 73 -4.14 1.70 -9.15
N LYS A 74 -4.32 1.56 -10.47
CA LYS A 74 -5.59 1.86 -11.14
C LYS A 74 -6.74 1.04 -10.59
N ASP A 75 -6.53 -0.26 -10.38
CA ASP A 75 -7.56 -1.16 -9.85
C ASP A 75 -7.97 -0.79 -8.43
N GLN A 76 -7.04 -0.35 -7.57
CA GLN A 76 -7.37 0.13 -6.23
C GLN A 76 -8.16 1.45 -6.28
N VAL A 77 -7.76 2.38 -7.13
CA VAL A 77 -8.49 3.65 -7.32
C VAL A 77 -9.90 3.42 -7.87
N GLU A 78 -10.05 2.56 -8.87
CA GLU A 78 -11.36 2.21 -9.44
C GLU A 78 -12.25 1.49 -8.42
N THR A 79 -11.67 0.64 -7.59
CA THR A 79 -12.38 0.03 -6.46
C THR A 79 -12.86 1.08 -5.47
N ALA A 80 -12.02 2.05 -5.10
CA ALA A 80 -12.42 3.13 -4.20
C ALA A 80 -13.56 3.98 -4.81
N GLN A 81 -13.49 4.28 -6.10
CA GLN A 81 -14.57 4.97 -6.82
C GLN A 81 -15.88 4.18 -6.82
N TYR A 82 -15.80 2.86 -7.02
CA TYR A 82 -16.99 2.00 -6.91
C TYR A 82 -17.58 2.01 -5.48
N LEU A 83 -16.74 1.86 -4.47
CA LEU A 83 -17.16 1.90 -3.07
C LEU A 83 -17.85 3.23 -2.72
N ALA A 84 -17.35 4.34 -3.26
CA ALA A 84 -17.93 5.66 -3.07
C ALA A 84 -19.37 5.79 -3.62
N THR A 85 -19.83 4.89 -4.51
CA THR A 85 -21.21 4.86 -5.02
C THR A 85 -22.19 4.17 -4.08
N LEU A 86 -21.69 3.39 -3.09
CA LEU A 86 -22.53 2.61 -2.21
C LEU A 86 -23.22 3.52 -1.16
N PRO A 87 -24.51 3.34 -0.89
CA PRO A 87 -25.28 4.30 -0.08
C PRO A 87 -24.86 4.36 1.38
N TYR A 88 -24.18 3.35 1.89
CA TYR A 88 -23.69 3.23 3.26
C TYR A 88 -22.21 3.59 3.41
N VAL A 89 -21.54 3.97 2.34
CA VAL A 89 -20.11 4.38 2.36
C VAL A 89 -20.02 5.90 2.47
N ASP A 90 -19.16 6.35 3.37
CA ASP A 90 -18.71 7.73 3.41
C ASP A 90 -17.62 7.92 2.33
N LYS A 91 -18.05 8.44 1.19
CA LYS A 91 -17.20 8.60 0.00
C LYS A 91 -16.01 9.55 0.20
N ASP A 92 -16.08 10.44 1.17
CA ASP A 92 -15.04 11.42 1.47
C ASP A 92 -14.00 10.89 2.49
N ASN A 93 -14.27 9.68 3.03
CA ASN A 93 -13.43 9.01 4.02
C ASN A 93 -13.10 7.55 3.60
N ILE A 94 -12.35 7.42 2.52
CA ILE A 94 -11.79 6.14 2.04
C ILE A 94 -10.27 6.21 2.23
N GLY A 95 -9.71 5.22 2.94
CA GLY A 95 -8.27 5.07 3.16
C GLY A 95 -7.73 3.79 2.52
N ILE A 96 -6.42 3.72 2.37
CA ILE A 96 -5.72 2.55 1.81
C ILE A 96 -4.46 2.26 2.61
N TRP A 97 -4.13 0.98 2.79
CA TRP A 97 -2.84 0.60 3.36
C TRP A 97 -2.32 -0.72 2.82
N GLY A 98 -1.02 -0.90 2.95
CA GLY A 98 -0.36 -2.12 2.58
C GLY A 98 1.09 -2.19 3.06
N TRP A 99 1.65 -3.38 2.98
CA TRP A 99 3.00 -3.70 3.42
C TRP A 99 3.85 -4.18 2.24
N SER A 100 5.13 -3.83 2.18
CA SER A 100 6.04 -4.27 1.13
C SER A 100 5.54 -3.85 -0.25
N PHE A 101 5.25 -4.77 -1.17
CA PHE A 101 4.58 -4.44 -2.44
C PHE A 101 3.26 -3.68 -2.20
N GLY A 102 2.50 -4.05 -1.16
CA GLY A 102 1.29 -3.32 -0.78
C GLY A 102 1.57 -1.89 -0.33
N GLY A 103 2.70 -1.65 0.32
CA GLY A 103 3.18 -0.31 0.63
C GLY A 103 3.50 0.48 -0.64
N PHE A 104 4.24 -0.12 -1.57
CA PHE A 104 4.49 0.45 -2.90
C PHE A 104 3.18 0.80 -3.62
N ASN A 105 2.24 -0.15 -3.68
CA ASN A 105 0.97 0.09 -4.37
C ASN A 105 0.08 1.10 -3.64
N THR A 106 0.19 1.24 -2.31
CA THR A 106 -0.44 2.35 -1.57
C THR A 106 0.08 3.71 -2.05
N LEU A 107 1.41 3.87 -2.13
CA LEU A 107 2.02 5.11 -2.62
C LEU A 107 1.64 5.39 -4.09
N MET A 108 1.65 4.36 -4.93
CA MET A 108 1.24 4.45 -6.33
C MET A 108 -0.23 4.85 -6.47
N SER A 109 -1.12 4.32 -5.63
CA SER A 109 -2.55 4.62 -5.65
C SER A 109 -2.83 6.04 -5.18
N MET A 110 -2.12 6.52 -4.15
CA MET A 110 -2.25 7.89 -3.65
C MET A 110 -1.64 8.94 -4.59
N SER A 111 -0.87 8.53 -5.60
CA SER A 111 -0.25 9.40 -6.61
C SER A 111 -0.68 9.05 -8.03
N GLU A 112 -1.74 8.27 -8.21
CA GLU A 112 -2.24 7.85 -9.52
C GLU A 112 -2.79 9.04 -10.32
N GLY A 113 -3.33 10.04 -9.65
CA GLY A 113 -3.81 11.29 -10.23
C GLY A 113 -5.31 11.53 -10.03
N ARG A 114 -6.07 10.51 -9.63
CA ARG A 114 -7.44 10.64 -9.15
C ARG A 114 -7.41 10.68 -7.62
N GLU A 115 -7.84 11.77 -7.04
CA GLU A 115 -7.74 12.03 -5.59
C GLU A 115 -8.91 11.38 -4.84
N VAL A 116 -8.85 10.06 -4.65
CA VAL A 116 -9.93 9.29 -4.01
C VAL A 116 -9.63 8.90 -2.56
N PHE A 117 -8.34 8.87 -2.16
CA PHE A 117 -7.95 8.44 -0.82
C PHE A 117 -7.74 9.62 0.13
N LYS A 118 -8.46 9.62 1.25
CA LYS A 118 -8.32 10.60 2.33
C LYS A 118 -7.04 10.41 3.13
N ALA A 119 -6.66 9.15 3.35
CA ALA A 119 -5.48 8.76 4.12
C ALA A 119 -4.88 7.46 3.60
N GLY A 120 -3.57 7.30 3.71
CA GLY A 120 -2.88 6.07 3.37
C GLY A 120 -1.73 5.75 4.29
N VAL A 121 -1.47 4.44 4.46
CA VAL A 121 -0.33 3.95 5.24
C VAL A 121 0.50 2.98 4.40
N ALA A 122 1.76 3.32 4.20
CA ALA A 122 2.73 2.49 3.49
C ALA A 122 3.74 1.89 4.49
N VAL A 123 3.77 0.58 4.61
CA VAL A 123 4.69 -0.11 5.51
C VAL A 123 5.80 -0.78 4.70
N ALA A 124 7.05 -0.44 4.98
CA ALA A 124 8.25 -0.98 4.33
C ALA A 124 8.13 -1.02 2.79
N PRO A 125 7.77 0.11 2.14
CA PRO A 125 7.49 0.13 0.71
C PRO A 125 8.76 0.12 -0.13
N PRO A 126 8.88 -0.70 -1.19
CA PRO A 126 9.71 -0.33 -2.33
C PRO A 126 9.22 1.00 -2.92
N THR A 127 10.11 1.83 -3.43
CA THR A 127 9.76 3.12 -4.02
C THR A 127 10.38 3.34 -5.40
N ASP A 128 11.44 2.60 -5.69
CA ASP A 128 11.99 2.43 -7.02
C ASP A 128 12.50 0.98 -7.14
N TRP A 129 12.14 0.29 -8.20
CA TRP A 129 12.54 -1.10 -8.41
C TRP A 129 14.05 -1.25 -8.65
N ARG A 130 14.78 -0.16 -8.91
CA ARG A 130 16.24 -0.15 -8.93
C ARG A 130 16.87 -0.38 -7.54
N TYR A 131 16.09 -0.18 -6.46
CA TYR A 131 16.52 -0.38 -5.08
C TYR A 131 16.09 -1.73 -4.50
N TYR A 132 15.54 -2.61 -5.34
CA TYR A 132 15.13 -3.94 -4.90
C TYR A 132 16.02 -5.04 -5.52
N ASP A 133 15.95 -6.28 -4.99
CA ASP A 133 16.79 -7.37 -5.46
C ASP A 133 16.55 -7.71 -6.94
N THR A 134 17.61 -8.22 -7.60
CA THR A 134 17.58 -8.51 -9.03
C THR A 134 16.76 -9.75 -9.36
N VAL A 135 16.74 -10.76 -8.47
CA VAL A 135 16.01 -12.03 -8.72
C VAL A 135 14.51 -11.78 -8.86
N TYR A 136 13.94 -10.97 -7.99
CA TYR A 136 12.53 -10.56 -8.08
C TYR A 136 12.31 -9.56 -9.20
N THR A 137 13.07 -8.47 -9.17
CA THR A 137 12.84 -7.30 -10.02
C THR A 137 13.01 -7.63 -11.50
N GLU A 138 14.11 -8.24 -11.89
CA GLU A 138 14.39 -8.54 -13.30
C GLU A 138 13.43 -9.60 -13.88
N ARG A 139 12.90 -10.48 -13.04
CA ARG A 139 11.85 -11.43 -13.43
C ARG A 139 10.61 -10.73 -13.99
N TYR A 140 10.23 -9.60 -13.42
CA TYR A 140 8.99 -8.91 -13.76
C TYR A 140 9.20 -7.63 -14.55
N MET A 141 10.38 -7.04 -14.48
CA MET A 141 10.71 -5.74 -15.08
C MET A 141 11.83 -5.78 -16.10
N ARG A 142 12.55 -6.92 -16.25
CA ARG A 142 13.85 -7.02 -16.92
C ARG A 142 14.87 -6.08 -16.25
N THR A 143 16.00 -5.82 -16.93
CA THR A 143 16.98 -4.86 -16.43
C THR A 143 16.54 -3.40 -16.69
N PRO A 144 17.06 -2.42 -15.91
CA PRO A 144 16.78 -1.01 -16.17
C PRO A 144 17.15 -0.54 -17.58
N ASN A 145 18.18 -1.10 -18.18
CA ASN A 145 18.62 -0.77 -19.53
C ASN A 145 17.64 -1.28 -20.61
N GLU A 146 17.02 -2.44 -20.38
CA GLU A 146 16.04 -3.02 -21.31
C GLU A 146 14.65 -2.40 -21.18
N ASN A 147 14.30 -1.85 -20.01
CA ASN A 147 12.98 -1.35 -19.69
C ASN A 147 13.02 -0.03 -18.89
N PRO A 148 13.73 1.01 -19.36
CA PRO A 148 13.86 2.25 -18.59
C PRO A 148 12.51 2.89 -18.27
N GLY A 149 11.58 2.92 -19.21
CA GLY A 149 10.27 3.51 -19.00
C GLY A 149 9.39 2.79 -17.98
N GLY A 150 9.56 1.47 -17.80
CA GLY A 150 8.87 0.72 -16.76
C GLY A 150 9.40 1.05 -15.36
N TYR A 151 10.70 1.20 -15.21
CA TYR A 151 11.32 1.61 -13.94
C TYR A 151 10.96 3.05 -13.54
N ASP A 152 10.64 3.90 -14.49
CA ASP A 152 10.20 5.28 -14.22
C ASP A 152 8.73 5.36 -13.74
N ILE A 153 8.00 4.25 -13.78
CA ILE A 153 6.68 4.10 -13.15
C ILE A 153 6.90 3.80 -11.67
N ASN A 154 7.11 4.82 -10.86
CA ASN A 154 7.41 4.67 -9.44
C ASN A 154 6.87 5.85 -8.61
N PRO A 155 6.69 5.70 -7.28
CA PRO A 155 6.18 6.77 -6.42
C PRO A 155 7.10 7.99 -6.36
N ILE A 156 8.42 7.83 -6.44
CA ILE A 156 9.39 8.94 -6.39
C ILE A 156 9.08 9.92 -7.52
N ASN A 157 8.94 9.42 -8.75
CA ASN A 157 8.62 10.24 -9.92
C ASN A 157 7.18 10.81 -9.88
N ARG A 158 6.33 10.27 -9.02
CA ARG A 158 4.94 10.71 -8.82
C ARG A 158 4.74 11.53 -7.54
N ALA A 159 5.79 11.85 -6.79
CA ALA A 159 5.70 12.52 -5.49
C ALA A 159 4.84 13.80 -5.53
N ALA A 160 4.98 14.60 -6.57
CA ALA A 160 4.17 15.82 -6.76
C ALA A 160 2.66 15.56 -6.89
N LYS A 161 2.25 14.36 -7.27
CA LYS A 161 0.84 13.96 -7.39
C LYS A 161 0.29 13.32 -6.12
N MET A 162 1.14 13.09 -5.11
CA MET A 162 0.68 12.52 -3.84
C MET A 162 -0.38 13.44 -3.23
N HIS A 163 -1.48 12.84 -2.76
CA HIS A 163 -2.60 13.53 -2.13
C HIS A 163 -3.06 12.82 -0.86
N GLY A 164 -3.85 13.52 -0.05
CA GLY A 164 -4.34 13.01 1.22
C GLY A 164 -3.25 12.95 2.30
N ASN A 165 -3.56 12.31 3.42
CA ASN A 165 -2.66 12.18 4.55
C ASN A 165 -1.86 10.89 4.43
N LEU A 166 -0.55 10.96 4.61
CA LEU A 166 0.35 9.81 4.43
C LEU A 166 1.12 9.50 5.71
N LEU A 167 1.11 8.23 6.11
CA LEU A 167 2.01 7.66 7.10
C LEU A 167 2.90 6.61 6.44
N ILE A 168 4.21 6.73 6.63
CA ILE A 168 5.19 5.73 6.19
C ILE A 168 5.81 5.08 7.43
N CYS A 169 5.86 3.73 7.46
CA CYS A 169 6.50 2.98 8.54
C CYS A 169 7.61 2.10 7.97
N HIS A 170 8.80 2.10 8.58
CA HIS A 170 9.91 1.27 8.09
C HIS A 170 10.80 0.75 9.23
N GLY A 171 11.31 -0.46 9.09
CA GLY A 171 12.35 -1.00 9.95
C GLY A 171 13.73 -0.53 9.48
N LEU A 172 14.53 0.06 10.39
CA LEU A 172 15.84 0.59 9.98
C LEU A 172 16.86 -0.52 9.63
N ALA A 173 16.66 -1.72 10.16
CA ALA A 173 17.48 -2.90 9.84
C ALA A 173 16.80 -3.81 8.80
N ASP A 174 15.97 -3.26 7.93
CA ASP A 174 15.32 -4.00 6.85
C ASP A 174 16.35 -4.35 5.77
N ASP A 175 16.66 -5.63 5.65
CA ASP A 175 17.60 -6.22 4.71
C ASP A 175 16.93 -6.79 3.45
N ASN A 176 15.62 -6.68 3.37
CA ASN A 176 14.80 -7.04 2.21
C ASN A 176 14.48 -5.78 1.39
N VAL A 177 13.62 -4.91 1.90
CA VAL A 177 13.38 -3.59 1.31
C VAL A 177 14.20 -2.56 2.09
N HIS A 178 15.34 -2.19 1.57
CA HIS A 178 16.26 -1.28 2.27
C HIS A 178 15.59 0.06 2.61
N PRO A 179 15.82 0.62 3.81
CA PRO A 179 15.25 1.90 4.23
C PRO A 179 15.54 3.07 3.28
N GLN A 180 16.56 2.95 2.43
CA GLN A 180 16.83 3.87 1.34
C GLN A 180 15.57 4.16 0.51
N ASN A 181 14.75 3.16 0.23
CA ASN A 181 13.48 3.34 -0.48
C ASN A 181 12.61 4.43 0.17
N THR A 182 12.43 4.36 1.48
CA THR A 182 11.65 5.36 2.22
C THR A 182 12.34 6.73 2.22
N PHE A 183 13.64 6.78 2.43
CA PHE A 183 14.38 8.05 2.50
C PHE A 183 14.40 8.80 1.17
N GLU A 184 14.63 8.11 0.06
CA GLU A 184 14.55 8.70 -1.28
C GLU A 184 13.14 9.21 -1.61
N TYR A 185 12.12 8.47 -1.21
CA TYR A 185 10.74 8.92 -1.43
C TYR A 185 10.37 10.12 -0.55
N THR A 186 10.77 10.12 0.72
CA THR A 186 10.49 11.27 1.62
C THR A 186 11.23 12.53 1.17
N GLU A 187 12.45 12.40 0.64
CA GLU A 187 13.14 13.53 0.01
C GLU A 187 12.35 14.06 -1.20
N ALA A 188 11.85 13.17 -2.07
CA ALA A 188 11.03 13.59 -3.21
C ALA A 188 9.71 14.28 -2.79
N LEU A 189 9.10 13.85 -1.67
CA LEU A 189 7.92 14.51 -1.10
C LEU A 189 8.26 15.91 -0.59
N VAL A 190 9.39 16.08 0.12
CA VAL A 190 9.86 17.38 0.59
C VAL A 190 10.08 18.33 -0.59
N GLN A 191 10.76 17.89 -1.63
CA GLN A 191 11.00 18.70 -2.83
C GLN A 191 9.71 19.03 -3.60
N ALA A 192 8.65 18.22 -3.44
CA ALA A 192 7.33 18.46 -4.00
C ALA A 192 6.38 19.25 -3.07
N ASP A 193 6.85 19.73 -1.94
CA ASP A 193 6.07 20.45 -0.90
C ASP A 193 4.86 19.62 -0.43
N LYS A 194 5.10 18.33 -0.11
CA LYS A 194 4.08 17.39 0.38
C LYS A 194 4.35 16.96 1.81
N ASP A 195 3.34 17.10 2.65
CA ASP A 195 3.40 16.67 4.05
C ASP A 195 3.25 15.15 4.17
N PHE A 196 3.94 14.58 5.16
CA PHE A 196 3.83 13.17 5.53
C PHE A 196 4.21 12.96 7.00
N ARG A 197 3.84 11.80 7.54
CA ARG A 197 4.36 11.30 8.82
C ARG A 197 5.22 10.07 8.55
N MET A 198 6.25 9.88 9.39
CA MET A 198 7.14 8.73 9.28
C MET A 198 7.44 8.14 10.66
N ASN A 199 7.28 6.81 10.78
CA ASN A 199 7.68 6.04 11.97
C ASN A 199 8.81 5.08 11.61
N ILE A 200 9.99 5.29 12.22
CA ILE A 200 11.15 4.40 12.05
C ILE A 200 11.27 3.47 13.26
N TYR A 201 11.37 2.18 12.98
CA TYR A 201 11.58 1.13 13.96
C TYR A 201 13.04 0.69 13.94
N THR A 202 13.84 1.27 14.82
CA THR A 202 15.26 0.93 14.97
C THR A 202 15.44 -0.54 15.33
N ASN A 203 16.45 -1.22 14.82
CA ASN A 203 16.69 -2.64 15.03
C ASN A 203 15.54 -3.58 14.61
N ARG A 204 14.70 -3.18 13.65
CA ARG A 204 13.66 -4.06 13.11
C ARG A 204 13.88 -4.26 11.61
N ASN A 205 13.73 -5.51 11.19
CA ASN A 205 13.79 -5.92 9.80
C ASN A 205 12.46 -5.69 9.06
N HIS A 206 12.31 -6.28 7.89
CA HIS A 206 11.12 -6.16 7.03
C HIS A 206 9.80 -6.54 7.72
N SER A 207 9.83 -7.46 8.67
CA SER A 207 8.64 -7.90 9.40
C SER A 207 8.21 -6.95 10.52
N ILE A 208 9.06 -6.00 10.93
CA ILE A 208 8.81 -5.06 12.03
C ILE A 208 8.20 -5.79 13.23
N TYR A 209 8.95 -6.77 13.76
CA TYR A 209 8.46 -7.72 14.74
C TYR A 209 9.39 -7.76 15.98
N GLY A 210 8.86 -8.23 17.11
CA GLY A 210 9.58 -8.47 18.36
C GLY A 210 9.14 -7.56 19.51
N GLY A 211 8.94 -8.14 20.69
CA GLY A 211 8.40 -7.43 21.86
C GLY A 211 7.05 -6.75 21.51
N ASN A 212 6.91 -5.51 21.89
CA ASN A 212 5.70 -4.72 21.63
C ASN A 212 5.65 -4.07 20.23
N THR A 213 6.67 -4.28 19.39
CA THR A 213 6.84 -3.53 18.12
C THR A 213 5.64 -3.69 17.19
N ARG A 214 5.17 -4.93 16.97
CA ARG A 214 4.04 -5.19 16.09
C ARG A 214 2.75 -4.56 16.62
N ASN A 215 2.48 -4.65 17.90
CA ASN A 215 1.31 -4.00 18.51
C ASN A 215 1.38 -2.49 18.40
N HIS A 216 2.56 -1.91 18.60
CA HIS A 216 2.76 -0.47 18.40
C HIS A 216 2.47 -0.06 16.96
N LEU A 217 3.04 -0.77 15.97
CA LEU A 217 2.81 -0.48 14.56
C LEU A 217 1.32 -0.55 14.19
N LEU A 218 0.64 -1.64 14.53
CA LEU A 218 -0.78 -1.82 14.19
C LEU A 218 -1.67 -0.77 14.85
N ARG A 219 -1.35 -0.38 16.09
CA ARG A 219 -2.05 0.71 16.78
C ARG A 219 -1.81 2.05 16.07
N GLN A 220 -0.56 2.36 15.69
CA GLN A 220 -0.25 3.59 14.94
C GLN A 220 -1.01 3.68 13.62
N ILE A 221 -1.15 2.55 12.90
CA ILE A 221 -1.97 2.49 11.68
C ILE A 221 -3.43 2.77 11.99
N ALA A 222 -3.99 2.13 13.02
CA ALA A 222 -5.38 2.33 13.41
C ALA A 222 -5.66 3.76 13.87
N ASP A 223 -4.80 4.31 14.75
CA ASP A 223 -4.93 5.67 15.28
C ASP A 223 -4.82 6.71 14.16
N PHE A 224 -3.95 6.50 13.18
CA PHE A 224 -3.83 7.36 12.02
C PHE A 224 -5.12 7.43 11.19
N PHE A 225 -5.75 6.29 10.91
CA PHE A 225 -7.03 6.28 10.21
C PHE A 225 -8.16 6.90 11.06
N VAL A 226 -8.17 6.67 12.36
CA VAL A 226 -9.15 7.31 13.25
C VAL A 226 -8.98 8.83 13.25
N GLU A 227 -7.76 9.34 13.28
CA GLU A 227 -7.48 10.78 13.29
C GLU A 227 -7.94 11.49 12.01
N TYR A 228 -7.73 10.87 10.85
CA TYR A 228 -7.96 11.54 9.57
C TYR A 228 -9.30 11.20 8.89
N MET A 229 -9.98 10.16 9.35
CA MET A 229 -11.18 9.65 8.67
C MET A 229 -12.43 9.62 9.56
N LYS A 230 -12.35 10.23 10.74
CA LYS A 230 -13.50 10.31 11.67
C LYS A 230 -13.73 11.70 12.23
#